data_06937eef856991e90383204000a0acf8
#
_entry.id   06937eef856991e90383204000a0acf8
#
_cell.length_a   1.000
_cell.length_b   1.000
_cell.length_c   1.000
_cell.angle_alpha   90.00
_cell.angle_beta   90.00
_cell.angle_gamma   90.00
#
_symmetry.space_group_name_H-M   'P 1'
#
loop_
_entity.id
_entity.type
_entity.pdbx_description
1 polymer ?
#
loop_
_entity_poly.entity_id
_entity_poly.type
_entity_poly.pdbx_seq_one_letter_code
_entity_poly.pdbx_strand_id
1 'polypeptide(L)'
;MKYLRGHIPSVVVIVLLLVAQSFCELSLPAYTSRIVDTGIQGGGIESATPLVLTDKTMDGVRLFLSDEDAQTVSDAYTYDNGIWTLGDTARQPELEPVFIRPLVMYARLSEQGANTVLALRRQMQGGLITREEILARGEEALSGMGVLTDSVLRSAAMQFLKTEYAVAGLNVNHMRTSYLLRTGGRMLLLTLGMI
;
A
#
# COMPACT_ATOMS: atom_id res chain seq x y z
N MET A 1 -45.80 17.37 -28.95
CA MET A 1 -45.35 17.28 -27.55
C MET A 1 -46.35 16.66 -26.54
N LYS A 2 -47.62 16.40 -26.92
CA LYS A 2 -48.60 15.79 -25.99
C LYS A 2 -48.38 14.31 -25.68
N TYR A 3 -47.72 13.55 -26.58
CA TYR A 3 -47.47 12.12 -26.41
C TYR A 3 -46.30 11.79 -25.46
N LEU A 4 -45.36 12.74 -25.25
CA LEU A 4 -44.23 12.52 -24.33
C LEU A 4 -44.65 12.56 -22.84
N ARG A 5 -45.73 13.26 -22.49
CA ARG A 5 -46.13 13.41 -21.07
C ARG A 5 -46.56 12.10 -20.41
N GLY A 6 -47.17 11.17 -21.19
CA GLY A 6 -47.56 9.86 -20.65
C GLY A 6 -46.40 8.89 -20.44
N HIS A 7 -45.28 9.12 -21.11
CA HIS A 7 -44.10 8.23 -21.08
C HIS A 7 -42.87 8.82 -20.34
N ILE A 8 -43.04 9.97 -19.68
CA ILE A 8 -41.99 10.61 -18.91
C ILE A 8 -41.30 9.63 -17.93
N PRO A 9 -42.03 8.81 -17.13
CA PRO A 9 -41.39 7.88 -16.22
C PRO A 9 -40.54 6.84 -16.96
N SER A 10 -41.00 6.34 -18.12
CA SER A 10 -40.23 5.39 -18.93
C SER A 10 -38.95 6.01 -19.51
N VAL A 11 -39.05 7.28 -19.95
CA VAL A 11 -37.88 8.03 -20.45
C VAL A 11 -36.87 8.24 -19.33
N VAL A 12 -37.33 8.61 -18.14
CA VAL A 12 -36.46 8.78 -16.96
C VAL A 12 -35.73 7.46 -16.60
N VAL A 13 -36.49 6.35 -16.61
CA VAL A 13 -35.87 5.02 -16.33
C VAL A 13 -34.81 4.66 -17.39
N ILE A 14 -35.11 4.90 -18.68
CA ILE A 14 -34.12 4.64 -19.76
C ILE A 14 -32.88 5.49 -19.58
N VAL A 15 -33.04 6.79 -19.27
CA VAL A 15 -31.89 7.67 -19.03
C VAL A 15 -31.06 7.19 -17.83
N LEU A 16 -31.73 6.81 -16.74
CA LEU A 16 -31.03 6.26 -15.55
C LEU A 16 -30.26 4.97 -15.88
N LEU A 17 -30.86 4.08 -16.66
CA LEU A 17 -30.18 2.85 -17.11
C LEU A 17 -28.96 3.14 -17.99
N LEU A 18 -29.09 4.08 -18.95
CA LEU A 18 -27.98 4.50 -19.79
C LEU A 18 -26.82 5.11 -18.97
N VAL A 19 -27.13 5.93 -17.97
CA VAL A 19 -26.14 6.50 -17.07
C VAL A 19 -25.46 5.39 -16.25
N ALA A 20 -26.23 4.46 -15.70
CA ALA A 20 -25.69 3.31 -14.96
C ALA A 20 -24.80 2.43 -15.85
N GLN A 21 -25.22 2.14 -17.09
CA GLN A 21 -24.44 1.39 -18.06
C GLN A 21 -23.11 2.10 -18.37
N SER A 22 -23.16 3.39 -18.69
CA SER A 22 -21.94 4.17 -18.99
C SER A 22 -20.98 4.18 -17.79
N PHE A 23 -21.51 4.27 -16.56
CA PHE A 23 -20.67 4.18 -15.36
C PHE A 23 -20.01 2.81 -15.21
N CYS A 24 -20.73 1.73 -15.48
CA CYS A 24 -20.17 0.38 -15.46
C CYS A 24 -19.08 0.22 -16.53
N GLU A 25 -19.32 0.66 -17.76
CA GLU A 25 -18.35 0.58 -18.87
C GLU A 25 -17.04 1.34 -18.54
N LEU A 26 -17.14 2.54 -17.97
CA LEU A 26 -15.97 3.34 -17.56
C LEU A 26 -15.22 2.73 -16.37
N SER A 27 -15.91 1.95 -15.55
CA SER A 27 -15.29 1.31 -14.37
C SER A 27 -14.49 0.05 -14.71
N LEU A 28 -14.85 -0.69 -15.77
CA LEU A 28 -14.20 -1.96 -16.13
C LEU A 28 -12.69 -1.84 -16.38
N PRO A 29 -12.16 -0.84 -17.12
CA PRO A 29 -10.72 -0.67 -17.30
C PRO A 29 -9.99 -0.45 -15.97
N ALA A 30 -10.59 0.29 -15.04
CA ALA A 30 -10.01 0.55 -13.72
C ALA A 30 -9.90 -0.75 -12.89
N TYR A 31 -10.89 -1.63 -12.95
CA TYR A 31 -10.81 -2.94 -12.29
C TYR A 31 -9.78 -3.85 -12.94
N THR A 32 -9.65 -3.82 -14.27
CA THR A 32 -8.62 -4.59 -15.00
C THR A 32 -7.22 -4.14 -14.57
N SER A 33 -6.96 -2.82 -14.51
CA SER A 33 -5.69 -2.28 -14.02
C SER A 33 -5.42 -2.74 -12.57
N ARG A 34 -6.39 -2.66 -11.67
CA ARG A 34 -6.24 -3.12 -10.28
C ARG A 34 -5.93 -4.62 -10.17
N ILE A 35 -6.53 -5.45 -11.01
CA ILE A 35 -6.22 -6.90 -11.04
C ILE A 35 -4.76 -7.12 -11.41
N VAL A 36 -4.26 -6.39 -12.42
CA VAL A 36 -2.87 -6.52 -12.87
C VAL A 36 -1.91 -5.91 -11.84
N ASP A 37 -2.12 -4.66 -11.47
CA ASP A 37 -1.17 -3.89 -10.65
C ASP A 37 -1.13 -4.38 -9.21
N THR A 38 -2.29 -4.47 -8.56
CA THR A 38 -2.37 -4.89 -7.15
C THR A 38 -2.43 -6.41 -7.02
N GLY A 39 -3.25 -7.08 -7.84
CA GLY A 39 -3.47 -8.52 -7.73
C GLY A 39 -2.26 -9.34 -8.20
N ILE A 40 -1.74 -9.07 -9.38
CA ILE A 40 -0.67 -9.88 -9.98
C ILE A 40 0.70 -9.36 -9.55
N GLN A 41 0.99 -8.07 -9.79
CA GLN A 41 2.29 -7.49 -9.51
C GLN A 41 2.48 -7.25 -8.00
N GLY A 42 1.52 -6.63 -7.32
CA GLY A 42 1.56 -6.32 -5.90
C GLY A 42 1.30 -7.51 -4.97
N GLY A 43 0.95 -8.70 -5.51
CA GLY A 43 0.68 -9.88 -4.67
C GLY A 43 -0.57 -9.75 -3.79
N GLY A 44 -1.51 -8.89 -4.14
CA GLY A 44 -2.74 -8.63 -3.39
C GLY A 44 -2.58 -7.61 -2.27
N ILE A 45 -1.43 -6.93 -2.20
CA ILE A 45 -1.17 -5.85 -1.23
C ILE A 45 -1.79 -4.56 -1.77
N GLU A 46 -2.76 -4.00 -1.05
CA GLU A 46 -3.53 -2.83 -1.50
C GLU A 46 -2.92 -1.50 -1.04
N SER A 47 -2.13 -1.53 0.03
CA SER A 47 -1.54 -0.33 0.65
C SER A 47 -0.08 -0.55 1.01
N ALA A 48 0.71 0.52 0.94
CA ALA A 48 2.07 0.54 1.45
C ALA A 48 2.15 0.63 2.99
N THR A 49 1.01 0.76 3.69
CA THR A 49 0.96 0.60 5.14
C THR A 49 1.06 -0.87 5.50
N PRO A 50 2.06 -1.28 6.27
CA PRO A 50 2.24 -2.67 6.65
C PRO A 50 1.09 -3.20 7.51
N LEU A 51 0.58 -4.40 7.20
CA LEU A 51 -0.30 -5.13 8.12
C LEU A 51 0.48 -5.75 9.27
N VAL A 52 1.66 -6.26 8.95
CA VAL A 52 2.60 -6.80 9.93
C VAL A 52 4.02 -6.40 9.55
N LEU A 53 4.87 -6.26 10.56
CA LEU A 53 6.31 -6.05 10.41
C LEU A 53 7.04 -6.91 11.43
N THR A 54 8.18 -7.46 11.04
CA THR A 54 9.11 -8.05 12.01
C THR A 54 9.70 -6.95 12.88
N ASP A 55 10.12 -7.29 14.10
CA ASP A 55 10.73 -6.35 15.04
C ASP A 55 11.96 -5.67 14.44
N LYS A 56 12.77 -6.44 13.71
CA LYS A 56 13.94 -5.93 12.99
C LYS A 56 13.57 -4.84 11.99
N THR A 57 12.52 -5.06 11.21
CA THR A 57 12.06 -4.11 10.18
C THR A 57 11.44 -2.88 10.80
N MET A 58 10.59 -3.05 11.81
CA MET A 58 9.99 -1.93 12.54
C MET A 58 11.06 -1.03 13.16
N ASP A 59 12.05 -1.61 13.84
CA ASP A 59 13.18 -0.90 14.41
C ASP A 59 14.00 -0.12 13.37
N GLY A 60 14.20 -0.74 12.19
CA GLY A 60 14.91 -0.09 11.10
C GLY A 60 14.13 1.04 10.44
N VAL A 61 12.83 0.86 10.22
CA VAL A 61 11.94 1.88 9.65
C VAL A 61 11.84 3.10 10.59
N ARG A 62 11.77 2.86 11.90
CA ARG A 62 11.73 3.95 12.91
C ARG A 62 12.92 4.90 12.86
N LEU A 63 14.07 4.49 12.34
CA LEU A 63 15.23 5.37 12.17
C LEU A 63 14.96 6.51 11.17
N PHE A 64 14.02 6.31 10.25
CA PHE A 64 13.67 7.24 9.18
C PHE A 64 12.34 7.98 9.42
N LEU A 65 11.66 7.72 10.54
CA LEU A 65 10.44 8.42 10.93
C LEU A 65 10.76 9.70 11.69
N SER A 66 9.90 10.71 11.60
CA SER A 66 9.92 11.82 12.56
C SER A 66 9.50 11.35 13.96
N ASP A 67 9.71 12.14 14.99
CA ASP A 67 9.28 11.75 16.34
C ASP A 67 7.76 11.67 16.46
N GLU A 68 7.03 12.55 15.77
CA GLU A 68 5.58 12.56 15.68
C GLU A 68 5.05 11.32 14.96
N ASP A 69 5.66 10.99 13.79
CA ASP A 69 5.30 9.81 13.03
C ASP A 69 5.63 8.51 13.79
N ALA A 70 6.76 8.46 14.49
CA ALA A 70 7.14 7.31 15.31
C ALA A 70 6.14 7.07 16.45
N GLN A 71 5.61 8.13 17.07
CA GLN A 71 4.53 8.03 18.04
C GLN A 71 3.26 7.48 17.41
N THR A 72 2.83 8.08 16.29
CA THR A 72 1.63 7.67 15.53
C THR A 72 1.69 6.20 15.12
N VAL A 73 2.86 5.74 14.66
CA VAL A 73 3.10 4.34 14.33
C VAL A 73 3.05 3.46 15.58
N SER A 74 3.65 3.89 16.69
CA SER A 74 3.63 3.12 17.94
C SER A 74 2.21 2.91 18.46
N ASP A 75 1.35 3.92 18.34
CA ASP A 75 -0.04 3.86 18.80
C ASP A 75 -0.94 3.02 17.88
N ALA A 76 -0.53 2.84 16.61
CA ALA A 76 -1.29 2.09 15.63
C ALA A 76 -0.99 0.58 15.63
N TYR A 77 0.16 0.18 16.15
CA TYR A 77 0.64 -1.21 16.10
C TYR A 77 0.71 -1.85 17.47
N THR A 78 0.38 -3.14 17.52
CA THR A 78 0.52 -3.99 18.69
C THR A 78 1.69 -4.95 18.49
N TYR A 79 2.54 -5.09 19.50
CA TYR A 79 3.69 -5.99 19.48
C TYR A 79 3.34 -7.31 20.15
N ASP A 80 3.60 -8.42 19.45
CA ASP A 80 3.51 -9.78 19.99
C ASP A 80 4.54 -10.70 19.33
N ASN A 81 5.31 -11.42 20.16
CA ASN A 81 6.25 -12.46 19.73
C ASN A 81 7.22 -12.07 18.59
N GLY A 82 7.75 -10.85 18.60
CA GLY A 82 8.70 -10.38 17.59
C GLY A 82 8.03 -9.81 16.32
N ILE A 83 6.71 -9.68 16.32
CA ILE A 83 5.91 -9.17 15.20
C ILE A 83 5.07 -7.99 15.65
N TRP A 84 5.10 -6.93 14.88
CA TRP A 84 4.25 -5.77 14.99
C TRP A 84 3.05 -5.92 14.07
N THR A 85 1.83 -5.87 14.59
CA THR A 85 0.59 -6.02 13.84
C THR A 85 -0.23 -4.75 13.91
N LEU A 86 -0.74 -4.29 12.78
CA LEU A 86 -1.63 -3.13 12.71
C LEU A 86 -2.96 -3.45 13.42
N GLY A 87 -3.30 -2.65 14.44
CA GLY A 87 -4.49 -2.87 15.26
C GLY A 87 -5.79 -2.60 14.51
N ASP A 88 -5.83 -1.54 13.70
CA ASP A 88 -7.01 -1.17 12.91
C ASP A 88 -6.63 -0.95 11.44
N THR A 89 -7.09 -1.83 10.57
CA THR A 89 -6.84 -1.75 9.12
C THR A 89 -7.53 -0.56 8.45
N ALA A 90 -8.54 0.05 9.08
CA ALA A 90 -9.17 1.27 8.58
C ALA A 90 -8.20 2.48 8.57
N ARG A 91 -7.15 2.43 9.40
CA ARG A 91 -6.10 3.45 9.46
C ARG A 91 -5.05 3.34 8.35
N GLN A 92 -5.09 2.30 7.52
CA GLN A 92 -4.09 2.13 6.45
C GLN A 92 -3.94 3.36 5.53
N PRO A 93 -5.02 4.02 5.04
CA PRO A 93 -4.87 5.19 4.16
C PRO A 93 -4.23 6.40 4.86
N GLU A 94 -4.48 6.55 6.17
CA GLU A 94 -3.89 7.62 6.98
C GLU A 94 -2.38 7.42 7.18
N LEU A 95 -1.97 6.18 7.43
CA LEU A 95 -0.59 5.82 7.73
C LEU A 95 0.28 5.62 6.46
N GLU A 96 -0.34 5.45 5.30
CA GLU A 96 0.38 5.13 4.06
C GLU A 96 1.46 6.18 3.70
N PRO A 97 1.21 7.50 3.73
CA PRO A 97 2.23 8.49 3.44
C PRO A 97 3.40 8.47 4.45
N VAL A 98 3.12 8.08 5.70
CA VAL A 98 4.13 7.95 6.75
C VAL A 98 5.11 6.81 6.46
N PHE A 99 4.61 5.70 5.90
CA PHE A 99 5.42 4.49 5.68
C PHE A 99 6.15 4.44 4.34
N ILE A 100 5.65 5.07 3.28
CA ILE A 100 6.19 4.90 1.92
C ILE A 100 7.70 5.17 1.86
N ARG A 101 8.14 6.36 2.25
CA ARG A 101 9.57 6.75 2.18
C ARG A 101 10.45 5.96 3.15
N PRO A 102 10.11 5.86 4.45
CA PRO A 102 10.91 5.09 5.42
C PRO A 102 11.08 3.62 5.05
N LEU A 103 10.04 2.96 4.53
CA LEU A 103 10.12 1.58 4.06
C LEU A 103 11.08 1.41 2.91
N VAL A 104 11.04 2.30 1.92
CA VAL A 104 11.93 2.22 0.76
C VAL A 104 13.37 2.54 1.16
N MET A 105 13.59 3.54 2.02
CA MET A 105 14.92 3.84 2.57
C MET A 105 15.49 2.63 3.31
N TYR A 106 14.72 2.03 4.20
CA TYR A 106 15.10 0.83 4.91
C TYR A 106 15.42 -0.33 3.95
N ALA A 107 14.54 -0.59 2.98
CA ALA A 107 14.71 -1.65 2.00
C ALA A 107 16.04 -1.48 1.23
N ARG A 108 16.30 -0.29 0.69
CA ARG A 108 17.51 0.03 -0.06
C ARG A 108 18.79 -0.11 0.75
N LEU A 109 18.79 0.39 1.97
CA LEU A 109 19.95 0.26 2.84
C LEU A 109 20.17 -1.19 3.29
N SER A 110 19.11 -1.97 3.43
CA SER A 110 19.19 -3.41 3.74
C SER A 110 19.75 -4.22 2.56
N GLU A 111 19.48 -3.82 1.32
CA GLU A 111 20.08 -4.43 0.11
C GLU A 111 21.59 -4.22 0.03
N GLN A 112 22.12 -3.11 0.56
CA GLN A 112 23.58 -2.84 0.63
C GLN A 112 24.31 -3.75 1.61
N GLY A 113 23.61 -4.37 2.56
CA GLY A 113 24.14 -5.34 3.51
C GLY A 113 23.22 -5.55 4.70
N ALA A 114 23.05 -6.79 5.10
CA ALA A 114 22.16 -7.17 6.20
C ALA A 114 22.43 -6.45 7.54
N ASN A 115 23.65 -5.95 7.72
CA ASN A 115 24.09 -5.27 8.94
C ASN A 115 24.14 -3.74 8.81
N THR A 116 23.89 -3.17 7.62
CA THR A 116 24.03 -1.72 7.38
C THR A 116 23.11 -0.93 8.31
N VAL A 117 21.84 -1.28 8.36
CA VAL A 117 20.86 -0.59 9.23
C VAL A 117 21.16 -0.79 10.72
N LEU A 118 21.61 -1.99 11.10
CA LEU A 118 22.03 -2.25 12.49
C LEU A 118 23.28 -1.44 12.87
N ALA A 119 24.22 -1.25 11.95
CA ALA A 119 25.39 -0.41 12.18
C ALA A 119 25.01 1.05 12.36
N LEU A 120 24.10 1.58 11.51
CA LEU A 120 23.56 2.94 11.64
C LEU A 120 22.88 3.14 13.00
N ARG A 121 22.03 2.19 13.42
CA ARG A 121 21.39 2.24 14.73
C ARG A 121 22.41 2.28 15.88
N ARG A 122 23.42 1.42 15.85
CA ARG A 122 24.47 1.40 16.89
C ARG A 122 25.27 2.70 16.92
N GLN A 123 25.61 3.26 15.75
CA GLN A 123 26.32 4.53 15.63
C GLN A 123 25.48 5.69 16.21
N MET A 124 24.17 5.70 15.94
CA MET A 124 23.26 6.70 16.51
C MET A 124 23.16 6.56 18.04
N GLN A 125 22.99 5.34 18.55
CA GLN A 125 22.94 5.07 19.99
C GLN A 125 24.26 5.42 20.71
N GLY A 126 25.39 5.29 20.01
CA GLY A 126 26.71 5.70 20.49
C GLY A 126 27.01 7.19 20.33
N GLY A 127 26.07 7.98 19.79
CA GLY A 127 26.27 9.40 19.53
C GLY A 127 27.29 9.73 18.45
N LEU A 128 27.64 8.74 17.60
CA LEU A 128 28.62 8.89 16.52
C LEU A 128 28.03 9.50 15.25
N ILE A 129 26.72 9.38 15.06
CA ILE A 129 25.96 9.96 13.95
C ILE A 129 24.66 10.54 14.45
N THR A 130 24.21 11.59 13.80
CA THR A 130 22.93 12.26 14.10
C THR A 130 21.79 11.62 13.31
N ARG A 131 20.55 11.97 13.66
CA ARG A 131 19.36 11.55 12.93
C ARG A 131 19.34 12.15 11.52
N GLU A 132 19.76 13.41 11.39
CA GLU A 132 19.86 14.10 10.10
C GLU A 132 20.80 13.38 9.15
N GLU A 133 21.93 12.87 9.64
CA GLU A 133 22.87 12.08 8.84
C GLU A 133 22.27 10.73 8.39
N ILE A 134 21.45 10.10 9.24
CA ILE A 134 20.71 8.88 8.86
C ILE A 134 19.69 9.16 7.76
N LEU A 135 18.92 10.23 7.91
CA LEU A 135 17.95 10.66 6.90
C LEU A 135 18.65 11.02 5.58
N ALA A 136 19.78 11.73 5.63
CA ALA A 136 20.57 12.06 4.44
C ALA A 136 21.03 10.80 3.70
N ARG A 137 21.50 9.77 4.40
CA ARG A 137 21.88 8.47 3.80
C ARG A 137 20.68 7.73 3.23
N GLY A 138 19.51 7.83 3.85
CA GLY A 138 18.26 7.31 3.31
C GLY A 138 17.87 7.99 2.00
N GLU A 139 17.95 9.32 1.94
CA GLU A 139 17.70 10.09 0.72
C GLU A 139 18.72 9.78 -0.39
N GLU A 140 19.99 9.63 -0.05
CA GLU A 140 21.03 9.20 -0.99
C GLU A 140 20.71 7.82 -1.58
N ALA A 141 20.28 6.87 -0.74
CA ALA A 141 19.86 5.55 -1.19
C ALA A 141 18.63 5.59 -2.12
N LEU A 142 17.70 6.54 -1.89
CA LEU A 142 16.58 6.78 -2.80
C LEU A 142 17.02 7.40 -4.12
N SER A 143 17.95 8.35 -4.10
CA SER A 143 18.41 9.07 -5.31
C SER A 143 18.95 8.13 -6.38
N GLY A 144 19.49 6.98 -5.98
CA GLY A 144 19.93 5.92 -6.89
C GLY A 144 18.81 5.23 -7.68
N MET A 145 17.55 5.46 -7.34
CA MET A 145 16.38 4.87 -8.04
C MET A 145 15.94 5.64 -9.30
N GLY A 146 16.55 6.78 -9.61
CA GLY A 146 16.15 7.63 -10.74
C GLY A 146 14.97 8.54 -10.39
N VAL A 147 13.94 8.60 -11.25
CA VAL A 147 12.79 9.49 -11.01
C VAL A 147 11.94 8.98 -9.84
N LEU A 148 11.93 9.74 -8.75
CA LEU A 148 11.17 9.44 -7.55
C LEU A 148 9.76 10.04 -7.64
N THR A 149 8.84 9.33 -8.27
CA THR A 149 7.41 9.67 -8.17
C THR A 149 6.78 8.88 -7.02
N ASP A 150 5.70 9.41 -6.46
CA ASP A 150 4.97 8.73 -5.38
C ASP A 150 4.52 7.31 -5.79
N SER A 151 4.17 7.13 -7.06
CA SER A 151 3.79 5.81 -7.59
C SER A 151 4.97 4.83 -7.61
N VAL A 152 6.17 5.28 -7.94
CA VAL A 152 7.39 4.46 -7.92
C VAL A 152 7.74 4.07 -6.48
N LEU A 153 7.75 5.03 -5.57
CA LEU A 153 8.02 4.78 -4.15
C LEU A 153 6.99 3.83 -3.55
N ARG A 154 5.71 4.05 -3.83
CA ARG A 154 4.63 3.16 -3.38
C ARG A 154 4.81 1.74 -3.89
N SER A 155 5.12 1.57 -5.18
CA SER A 155 5.37 0.26 -5.77
C SER A 155 6.58 -0.43 -5.14
N ALA A 156 7.67 0.30 -4.89
CA ALA A 156 8.85 -0.24 -4.22
C ALA A 156 8.55 -0.65 -2.78
N ALA A 157 7.79 0.16 -2.02
CA ALA A 157 7.35 -0.18 -0.67
C ALA A 157 6.50 -1.47 -0.67
N MET A 158 5.53 -1.60 -1.58
CA MET A 158 4.70 -2.81 -1.68
C MET A 158 5.50 -4.05 -2.07
N GLN A 159 6.50 -3.92 -2.95
CA GLN A 159 7.40 -5.04 -3.29
C GLN A 159 8.22 -5.49 -2.07
N PHE A 160 8.72 -4.55 -1.28
CA PHE A 160 9.39 -4.87 -0.03
C PHE A 160 8.45 -5.58 0.95
N LEU A 161 7.22 -5.06 1.15
CA LEU A 161 6.22 -5.66 2.04
C LEU A 161 5.85 -7.09 1.64
N LYS A 162 5.85 -7.40 0.36
CA LYS A 162 5.61 -8.77 -0.12
C LYS A 162 6.64 -9.76 0.43
N THR A 163 7.91 -9.37 0.49
CA THR A 163 8.98 -10.18 1.08
C THR A 163 8.86 -10.21 2.60
N GLU A 164 8.61 -9.07 3.22
CA GLU A 164 8.45 -8.94 4.67
C GLU A 164 7.29 -9.79 5.20
N TYR A 165 6.14 -9.81 4.53
CA TYR A 165 4.99 -10.63 4.91
C TYR A 165 5.30 -12.13 4.85
N ALA A 166 6.08 -12.56 3.86
CA ALA A 166 6.51 -13.95 3.78
C ALA A 166 7.44 -14.32 4.96
N VAL A 167 8.34 -13.41 5.35
CA VAL A 167 9.22 -13.58 6.54
C VAL A 167 8.41 -13.58 7.83
N ALA A 168 7.41 -12.71 7.94
CA ALA A 168 6.50 -12.65 9.10
C ALA A 168 5.50 -13.82 9.17
N GLY A 169 5.54 -14.77 8.22
CA GLY A 169 4.70 -15.96 8.21
C GLY A 169 3.31 -15.78 7.60
N LEU A 170 3.03 -14.62 6.97
CA LEU A 170 1.79 -14.42 6.23
C LEU A 170 1.80 -15.15 4.89
N ASN A 171 0.67 -15.77 4.55
CA ASN A 171 0.51 -16.44 3.27
C ASN A 171 0.16 -15.42 2.16
N VAL A 172 1.17 -14.86 1.51
CA VAL A 172 1.03 -13.89 0.42
C VAL A 172 0.21 -14.47 -0.75
N ASN A 173 0.31 -15.77 -1.03
CA ASN A 173 -0.50 -16.40 -2.07
C ASN A 173 -1.99 -16.38 -1.72
N HIS A 174 -2.33 -16.59 -0.46
CA HIS A 174 -3.72 -16.48 0.01
C HIS A 174 -4.24 -15.05 -0.11
N MET A 175 -3.44 -14.05 0.27
CA MET A 175 -3.78 -12.62 0.12
C MET A 175 -4.06 -12.29 -1.35
N ARG A 176 -3.15 -12.69 -2.25
CA ARG A 176 -3.28 -12.51 -3.69
C ARG A 176 -4.55 -13.15 -4.24
N THR A 177 -4.81 -14.42 -3.92
CA THR A 177 -5.99 -15.15 -4.39
C THR A 177 -7.28 -14.52 -3.87
N SER A 178 -7.32 -14.15 -2.60
CA SER A 178 -8.47 -13.47 -1.99
C SER A 178 -8.76 -12.12 -2.65
N TYR A 179 -7.73 -11.33 -2.94
CA TYR A 179 -7.85 -10.06 -3.66
C TYR A 179 -8.40 -10.27 -5.07
N LEU A 180 -7.82 -11.22 -5.83
CA LEU A 180 -8.25 -11.53 -7.21
C LEU A 180 -9.69 -12.00 -7.27
N LEU A 181 -10.11 -12.88 -6.35
CA LEU A 181 -11.50 -13.35 -6.27
C LEU A 181 -12.47 -12.22 -5.94
N ARG A 182 -12.11 -11.36 -4.98
CA ARG A 182 -12.95 -10.22 -4.58
C ARG A 182 -13.09 -9.21 -5.72
N THR A 183 -11.98 -8.83 -6.35
CA THR A 183 -11.96 -7.83 -7.42
C THR A 183 -12.58 -8.37 -8.71
N GLY A 184 -12.24 -9.61 -9.09
CA GLY A 184 -12.86 -10.32 -10.21
C GLY A 184 -14.37 -10.54 -10.03
N GLY A 185 -14.80 -10.89 -8.83
CA GLY A 185 -16.22 -11.00 -8.48
C GLY A 185 -16.97 -9.68 -8.64
N ARG A 186 -16.38 -8.56 -8.18
CA ARG A 186 -16.96 -7.22 -8.39
C ARG A 186 -17.05 -6.87 -9.88
N MET A 187 -16.00 -7.16 -10.65
CA MET A 187 -15.99 -6.95 -12.10
C MET A 187 -17.07 -7.76 -12.80
N LEU A 188 -17.26 -9.02 -12.40
CA LEU A 188 -18.30 -9.90 -12.94
C LEU A 188 -19.71 -9.39 -12.61
N LEU A 189 -19.95 -8.91 -11.38
CA LEU A 189 -21.22 -8.29 -11.00
C LEU A 189 -21.51 -7.03 -11.81
N LEU A 190 -20.51 -6.18 -12.07
CA LEU A 190 -20.66 -5.01 -12.93
C LEU A 190 -21.03 -5.42 -14.35
N THR A 191 -20.37 -6.44 -14.91
CA THR A 191 -20.66 -6.94 -16.26
C THR A 191 -22.09 -7.50 -16.35
N LEU A 192 -22.55 -8.25 -15.34
CA LEU A 192 -23.92 -8.76 -15.28
C LEU A 192 -24.97 -7.64 -15.17
N GLY A 193 -24.65 -6.55 -14.50
CA GLY A 193 -25.51 -5.37 -14.36
C GLY A 193 -25.67 -4.56 -15.66
N MET A 194 -24.83 -4.85 -16.68
CA MET A 194 -24.91 -4.21 -18.02
C MET A 194 -25.84 -4.95 -18.98
N ILE A 195 -26.28 -6.17 -18.66
CA ILE A 195 -27.16 -6.99 -19.48
C ILE A 195 -28.62 -6.77 -19.11
#